data_58d9b439e0d854f41d37f0c2bfc45b8b
#
_entry.id   58d9b439e0d854f41d37f0c2bfc45b8b
#
_cell.length_a   1.000
_cell.length_b   1.000
_cell.length_c   1.000
_cell.angle_alpha   90.00
_cell.angle_beta   90.00
_cell.angle_gamma   90.00
#
_symmetry.space_group_name_H-M   'P 1'
#
loop_
_entity.id
_entity.type
_entity.pdbx_description
1 polymer ?
#
loop_
_entity_poly.entity_id
_entity_poly.type
_entity_poly.pdbx_seq_one_letter_code
_entity_poly.pdbx_strand_id
1 'polypeptide(L)'
;MPHPGPNAARQDAPHEHEAILDPTGQYVLVPDLGADLVRVFGFDTDGTLYPHTPLKVAPGSGPRHAAFYNPYGVACENCTSFLYVVAELANTVTGYAVTYPAQGGMAFEKVSESSVYGTEKMPAGNAAAEIAVSVSLLQSGREVRVC
;
A
#
# COMPACT_ATOMS: atom_id res chain seq x y z
N MET A 1 4.42 -18.53 2.55
CA MET A 1 3.69 -18.67 1.27
C MET A 1 3.78 -20.11 0.82
N PRO A 2 2.68 -20.85 0.56
CA PRO A 2 2.76 -22.28 0.24
C PRO A 2 3.27 -22.58 -1.18
N HIS A 3 3.17 -21.61 -2.10
CA HIS A 3 3.61 -21.71 -3.49
C HIS A 3 4.15 -20.37 -3.99
N PRO A 4 5.07 -20.37 -4.98
CA PRO A 4 5.49 -19.15 -5.66
C PRO A 4 4.31 -18.39 -6.27
N GLY A 5 4.44 -17.06 -6.35
CA GLY A 5 3.49 -16.22 -7.06
C GLY A 5 3.56 -16.39 -8.58
N PRO A 6 2.71 -15.69 -9.35
CA PRO A 6 2.67 -15.81 -10.81
C PRO A 6 4.00 -15.50 -11.51
N ASN A 7 4.81 -14.61 -10.95
CA ASN A 7 6.17 -14.33 -11.41
C ASN A 7 7.18 -15.12 -10.55
N ALA A 8 7.36 -16.40 -10.85
CA ALA A 8 8.17 -17.31 -10.04
C ALA A 8 9.64 -16.86 -9.88
N ALA A 9 10.18 -16.03 -10.77
CA ALA A 9 11.54 -15.49 -10.67
C ALA A 9 11.66 -14.34 -9.66
N ARG A 10 10.55 -13.68 -9.33
CA ARG A 10 10.51 -12.52 -8.43
C ARG A 10 9.60 -12.73 -7.22
N GLN A 11 8.81 -13.80 -7.22
CA GLN A 11 7.81 -14.15 -6.19
C GLN A 11 8.00 -15.60 -5.72
N ASP A 12 9.25 -16.05 -5.63
CA ASP A 12 9.66 -17.37 -5.13
C ASP A 12 9.48 -17.52 -3.61
N ALA A 13 9.52 -16.41 -2.89
CA ALA A 13 9.36 -16.30 -1.44
C ALA A 13 8.66 -14.97 -1.07
N PRO A 14 8.30 -14.73 0.20
CA PRO A 14 7.96 -13.39 0.67
C PRO A 14 9.13 -12.42 0.46
N HIS A 15 8.82 -11.21 0.01
CA HIS A 15 9.77 -10.12 -0.23
C HIS A 15 9.17 -8.82 0.28
N GLU A 16 9.34 -8.57 1.57
CA GLU A 16 8.87 -7.35 2.23
C GLU A 16 9.86 -6.22 1.96
N HIS A 17 9.36 -5.04 1.57
CA HIS A 17 10.20 -3.90 1.19
C HIS A 17 10.10 -2.71 2.12
N GLU A 18 9.00 -2.59 2.86
CA GLU A 18 8.71 -1.42 3.68
C GLU A 18 7.86 -1.81 4.89
N ALA A 19 7.88 -0.97 5.93
CA ALA A 19 6.92 -1.01 7.03
C ALA A 19 6.47 0.43 7.31
N ILE A 20 5.16 0.68 7.22
CA ILE A 20 4.57 2.00 7.46
C ILE A 20 3.51 1.93 8.55
N LEU A 21 3.42 2.99 9.36
CA LEU A 21 2.31 3.18 10.30
C LEU A 21 1.09 3.75 9.59
N ASP A 22 -0.08 3.27 9.99
CA ASP A 22 -1.34 3.88 9.58
C ASP A 22 -1.55 5.24 10.26
N PRO A 23 -2.44 6.11 9.74
CA PRO A 23 -2.68 7.44 10.31
C PRO A 23 -3.18 7.46 11.75
N THR A 24 -3.77 6.36 12.25
CA THR A 24 -4.21 6.24 13.65
C THR A 24 -3.09 5.82 14.58
N GLY A 25 -1.97 5.32 14.05
CA GLY A 25 -0.87 4.78 14.82
C GLY A 25 -1.18 3.44 15.49
N GLN A 26 -2.22 2.72 15.05
CA GLN A 26 -2.64 1.43 15.63
C GLN A 26 -2.20 0.22 14.81
N TYR A 27 -1.82 0.43 13.54
CA TYR A 27 -1.48 -0.65 12.63
C TYR A 27 -0.18 -0.37 11.90
N VAL A 28 0.58 -1.45 11.66
CA VAL A 28 1.74 -1.46 10.76
C VAL A 28 1.35 -2.22 9.50
N LEU A 29 1.60 -1.62 8.34
CA LEU A 29 1.40 -2.24 7.04
C LEU A 29 2.74 -2.56 6.42
N VAL A 30 2.83 -3.75 5.82
CA VAL A 30 4.06 -4.26 5.21
C VAL A 30 3.73 -4.80 3.82
N PRO A 31 4.02 -4.04 2.74
CA PRO A 31 3.92 -4.55 1.38
C PRO A 31 4.88 -5.72 1.16
N ASP A 32 4.36 -6.85 0.68
CA ASP A 32 5.07 -8.08 0.39
C ASP A 32 4.94 -8.40 -1.11
N LEU A 33 5.96 -8.03 -1.87
CA LEU A 33 6.04 -8.21 -3.32
C LEU A 33 5.88 -9.68 -3.71
N GLY A 34 6.49 -10.57 -2.94
CA GLY A 34 6.50 -11.99 -3.25
C GLY A 34 5.14 -12.65 -3.07
N ALA A 35 4.35 -12.18 -2.11
CA ALA A 35 3.07 -12.78 -1.75
C ALA A 35 1.84 -12.10 -2.38
N ASP A 36 2.01 -10.99 -3.11
CA ASP A 36 0.92 -10.12 -3.59
C ASP A 36 -0.03 -9.69 -2.45
N LEU A 37 0.56 -9.29 -1.33
CA LEU A 37 -0.16 -8.85 -0.14
C LEU A 37 0.40 -7.52 0.38
N VAL A 38 -0.47 -6.73 1.01
CA VAL A 38 -0.02 -5.77 2.02
C VAL A 38 -0.42 -6.36 3.37
N ARG A 39 0.57 -6.84 4.13
CA ARG A 39 0.35 -7.42 5.45
C ARG A 39 -0.06 -6.34 6.42
N VAL A 40 -0.97 -6.67 7.34
CA VAL A 40 -1.47 -5.75 8.37
C VAL A 40 -1.19 -6.36 9.73
N PHE A 41 -0.56 -5.60 10.60
CA PHE A 41 -0.29 -5.98 11.98
C PHE A 41 -0.84 -4.91 12.93
N GLY A 42 -1.54 -5.33 13.97
CA GLY A 42 -1.74 -4.53 15.16
C GLY A 42 -0.57 -4.74 16.13
N PHE A 43 -0.49 -3.95 17.17
CA PHE A 43 0.48 -4.15 18.24
C PHE A 43 -0.12 -3.86 19.61
N ASP A 44 0.32 -4.65 20.59
CA ASP A 44 -0.06 -4.49 21.99
C ASP A 44 0.75 -3.37 22.67
N THR A 45 0.38 -3.07 23.90
CA THR A 45 1.04 -2.03 24.71
C THR A 45 2.51 -2.34 25.02
N ASP A 46 2.93 -3.59 24.92
CA ASP A 46 4.32 -4.03 25.06
C ASP A 46 5.08 -4.04 23.70
N GLY A 47 4.42 -3.68 22.60
CA GLY A 47 4.98 -3.65 21.26
C GLY A 47 4.93 -4.97 20.51
N THR A 48 4.30 -6.01 21.07
CA THR A 48 4.13 -7.30 20.38
C THR A 48 3.20 -7.14 19.18
N LEU A 49 3.67 -7.57 18.00
CA LEU A 49 2.88 -7.53 16.77
C LEU A 49 1.97 -8.76 16.65
N TYR A 50 0.73 -8.54 16.23
CA TYR A 50 -0.20 -9.60 15.90
C TYR A 50 -0.86 -9.36 14.52
N PRO A 51 -1.00 -10.43 13.70
CA PRO A 51 -1.48 -10.27 12.33
C PRO A 51 -2.99 -10.04 12.28
N HIS A 52 -3.39 -9.17 11.36
CA HIS A 52 -4.76 -9.00 10.90
C HIS A 52 -4.94 -9.53 9.47
N THR A 53 -6.18 -9.47 8.98
CA THR A 53 -6.49 -9.79 7.58
C THR A 53 -5.70 -8.87 6.64
N PRO A 54 -4.82 -9.40 5.77
CA PRO A 54 -4.05 -8.58 4.86
C PRO A 54 -4.90 -8.05 3.70
N LEU A 55 -4.48 -6.93 3.11
CA LEU A 55 -4.97 -6.50 1.81
C LEU A 55 -4.38 -7.41 0.73
N LYS A 56 -5.24 -8.03 -0.08
CA LYS A 56 -4.83 -8.77 -1.28
C LYS A 56 -4.80 -7.83 -2.46
N VAL A 57 -3.70 -7.81 -3.19
CA VAL A 57 -3.56 -7.06 -4.44
C VAL A 57 -3.69 -7.99 -5.65
N ALA A 58 -3.63 -7.43 -6.86
CA ALA A 58 -3.72 -8.24 -8.08
C ALA A 58 -2.57 -9.26 -8.15
N PRO A 59 -2.84 -10.53 -8.47
CA PRO A 59 -1.79 -11.55 -8.61
C PRO A 59 -0.72 -11.15 -9.62
N GLY A 60 0.55 -11.28 -9.25
CA GLY A 60 1.70 -10.91 -10.06
C GLY A 60 2.02 -9.42 -10.08
N SER A 61 1.29 -8.59 -9.34
CA SER A 61 1.52 -7.14 -9.32
C SER A 61 2.76 -6.75 -8.52
N GLY A 62 3.09 -7.48 -7.47
CA GLY A 62 4.26 -7.23 -6.63
C GLY A 62 4.20 -5.89 -5.90
N PRO A 63 3.37 -5.74 -4.85
CA PRO A 63 3.31 -4.52 -4.05
C PRO A 63 4.66 -4.30 -3.35
N ARG A 64 5.20 -3.09 -3.47
CA ARG A 64 6.54 -2.78 -2.98
C ARG A 64 6.54 -1.74 -1.87
N HIS A 65 6.01 -0.56 -2.14
CA HIS A 65 5.88 0.53 -1.18
C HIS A 65 4.45 1.06 -1.15
N ALA A 66 4.10 1.75 -0.06
CA ALA A 66 2.79 2.32 0.11
C ALA A 66 2.86 3.66 0.85
N ALA A 67 1.89 4.51 0.62
CA ALA A 67 1.80 5.80 1.29
C ALA A 67 0.36 6.11 1.69
N PHE A 68 0.16 6.55 2.92
CA PHE A 68 -1.14 7.04 3.37
C PHE A 68 -1.35 8.50 2.97
N TYR A 69 -2.55 8.78 2.55
CA TYR A 69 -3.06 10.12 2.38
C TYR A 69 -4.29 10.33 3.26
N ASN A 70 -4.18 11.28 4.18
CA ASN A 70 -5.31 11.73 4.99
C ASN A 70 -5.68 13.15 4.56
N PRO A 71 -6.83 13.36 3.90
CA PRO A 71 -7.24 14.69 3.42
C PRO A 71 -7.52 15.68 4.55
N TYR A 72 -7.75 15.20 5.76
CA TYR A 72 -8.08 16.02 6.93
C TYR A 72 -6.85 16.39 7.76
N GLY A 73 -5.69 15.81 7.48
CA GLY A 73 -4.42 16.14 8.14
C GLY A 73 -4.23 15.60 9.56
N VAL A 74 -5.28 15.06 10.16
CA VAL A 74 -5.29 14.46 11.50
C VAL A 74 -6.05 13.15 11.48
N ALA A 75 -5.63 12.17 12.31
CA ALA A 75 -6.41 10.97 12.51
C ALA A 75 -7.74 11.34 13.18
N CYS A 76 -8.85 10.89 12.60
CA CYS A 76 -10.17 11.03 13.20
C CYS A 76 -10.95 9.74 13.03
N GLU A 77 -11.73 9.35 14.07
CA GLU A 77 -12.41 8.05 14.16
C GLU A 77 -13.34 7.72 12.99
N ASN A 78 -13.84 8.74 12.27
CA ASN A 78 -14.78 8.57 11.16
C ASN A 78 -14.29 9.18 9.85
N CYS A 79 -12.98 9.47 9.74
CA CYS A 79 -12.41 10.03 8.52
C CYS A 79 -11.91 8.93 7.59
N THR A 80 -12.29 9.00 6.34
CA THR A 80 -11.72 8.13 5.31
C THR A 80 -10.29 8.55 5.04
N SER A 81 -9.36 7.66 5.32
CA SER A 81 -7.98 7.75 4.84
C SER A 81 -7.85 7.01 3.52
N PHE A 82 -6.83 7.34 2.76
CA PHE A 82 -6.51 6.62 1.53
C PHE A 82 -5.12 5.99 1.65
N LEU A 83 -5.01 4.77 1.16
CA LEU A 83 -3.74 4.07 1.01
C LEU A 83 -3.43 3.94 -0.49
N TYR A 84 -2.28 4.43 -0.91
CA TYR A 84 -1.78 4.21 -2.26
C TYR A 84 -0.65 3.20 -2.22
N VAL A 85 -0.76 2.16 -3.03
CA VAL A 85 0.22 1.07 -3.13
C VAL A 85 0.84 1.10 -4.51
N VAL A 86 2.17 1.21 -4.56
CA VAL A 86 2.92 1.04 -5.81
C VAL A 86 3.30 -0.42 -5.98
N ALA A 87 2.99 -0.95 -7.17
CA ALA A 87 3.28 -2.32 -7.58
C ALA A 87 4.45 -2.35 -8.56
N GLU A 88 5.59 -2.91 -8.11
CA GLU A 88 6.84 -2.94 -8.88
C GLU A 88 6.71 -3.72 -10.18
N LEU A 89 6.12 -4.94 -10.11
CA LEU A 89 6.09 -5.85 -11.24
C LEU A 89 5.04 -5.44 -12.28
N ALA A 90 3.93 -4.85 -11.84
CA ALA A 90 2.88 -4.34 -12.71
C ALA A 90 3.11 -2.89 -13.17
N ASN A 91 4.01 -2.13 -12.52
CA ASN A 91 4.19 -0.70 -12.75
C ASN A 91 2.89 0.09 -12.63
N THR A 92 2.12 -0.19 -11.59
CA THR A 92 0.85 0.49 -11.29
C THR A 92 0.85 1.12 -9.91
N VAL A 93 0.00 2.12 -9.73
CA VAL A 93 -0.42 2.62 -8.42
C VAL A 93 -1.88 2.32 -8.25
N THR A 94 -2.22 1.67 -7.14
CA THR A 94 -3.62 1.41 -6.76
C THR A 94 -3.96 2.18 -5.50
N GLY A 95 -5.07 2.93 -5.55
CA GLY A 95 -5.61 3.66 -4.40
C GLY A 95 -6.74 2.88 -3.75
N TYR A 96 -6.74 2.86 -2.42
CA TYR A 96 -7.76 2.23 -1.58
C TYR A 96 -8.31 3.24 -0.58
N ALA A 97 -9.65 3.30 -0.44
CA ALA A 97 -10.27 3.91 0.73
C ALA A 97 -10.11 2.97 1.92
N VAL A 98 -9.71 3.52 3.06
CA VAL A 98 -9.40 2.76 4.27
C VAL A 98 -10.42 3.10 5.35
N THR A 99 -11.00 2.06 5.94
CA THR A 99 -11.88 2.18 7.10
C THR A 99 -11.45 1.25 8.24
N TYR A 100 -11.89 1.56 9.45
CA TYR A 100 -11.53 0.84 10.67
C TYR A 100 -12.80 0.25 11.29
N PRO A 101 -13.10 -1.04 11.03
CA PRO A 101 -14.28 -1.70 11.58
C PRO A 101 -14.26 -1.76 13.09
N ALA A 102 -15.44 -1.65 13.75
CA ALA A 102 -15.57 -1.68 15.21
C ALA A 102 -15.03 -2.96 15.87
N GLN A 103 -14.99 -4.07 15.13
CA GLN A 103 -14.41 -5.35 15.57
C GLN A 103 -12.88 -5.40 15.45
N GLY A 104 -12.25 -4.31 15.08
CA GLY A 104 -10.79 -4.16 14.86
C GLY A 104 -10.34 -4.55 13.47
N GLY A 105 -9.07 -4.25 13.19
CA GLY A 105 -8.46 -4.43 11.88
C GLY A 105 -8.72 -3.27 10.92
N MET A 106 -8.36 -3.48 9.67
CA MET A 106 -8.54 -2.50 8.59
C MET A 106 -9.33 -3.12 7.46
N ALA A 107 -10.18 -2.32 6.82
CA ALA A 107 -10.88 -2.69 5.60
C ALA A 107 -10.48 -1.75 4.46
N PHE A 108 -10.36 -2.31 3.26
CA PHE A 108 -9.84 -1.63 2.09
C PHE A 108 -10.83 -1.77 0.93
N GLU A 109 -11.20 -0.64 0.34
CA GLU A 109 -12.02 -0.58 -0.87
C GLU A 109 -11.20 0.05 -1.99
N LYS A 110 -10.98 -0.67 -3.09
CA LYS A 110 -10.25 -0.15 -4.26
C LYS A 110 -11.05 0.99 -4.91
N VAL A 111 -10.44 2.17 -4.99
CA VAL A 111 -11.07 3.38 -5.55
C VAL A 111 -10.42 3.84 -6.85
N SER A 112 -9.15 3.49 -7.09
CA SER A 112 -8.45 3.88 -8.31
C SER A 112 -7.32 2.91 -8.64
N GLU A 113 -6.92 2.90 -9.91
CA GLU A 113 -5.69 2.27 -10.39
C GLU A 113 -5.22 2.97 -11.65
N SER A 114 -3.92 3.22 -11.76
CA SER A 114 -3.30 3.81 -12.93
C SER A 114 -1.90 3.25 -13.16
N SER A 115 -1.46 3.26 -14.41
CA SER A 115 -0.04 3.04 -14.72
C SER A 115 0.81 4.18 -14.14
N VAL A 116 2.01 3.87 -13.64
CA VAL A 116 2.99 4.89 -13.24
C VAL A 116 3.50 5.74 -14.42
N TYR A 117 3.29 5.26 -15.63
CA TYR A 117 3.62 5.97 -16.89
C TYR A 117 2.43 6.71 -17.50
N GLY A 118 1.28 6.73 -16.82
CA GLY A 118 0.05 7.31 -17.36
C GLY A 118 -0.34 6.60 -18.67
N THR A 119 -0.41 7.37 -19.78
CA THR A 119 -0.69 6.86 -21.14
C THR A 119 0.56 6.49 -21.92
N GLU A 120 1.76 6.79 -21.38
CA GLU A 120 3.01 6.51 -22.07
C GLU A 120 3.36 5.03 -22.03
N LYS A 121 4.12 4.59 -23.05
CA LYS A 121 4.60 3.22 -23.08
C LYS A 121 5.69 3.01 -22.03
N MET A 122 5.55 1.99 -21.23
CA MET A 122 6.56 1.60 -20.25
C MET A 122 7.87 1.21 -20.97
N PRO A 123 9.02 1.82 -20.61
CA PRO A 123 10.32 1.40 -21.10
C PRO A 123 10.65 -0.02 -20.62
N ALA A 124 11.30 -0.81 -21.50
CA ALA A 124 11.70 -2.17 -21.15
C ALA A 124 12.70 -2.18 -19.98
N GLY A 125 12.46 -3.07 -19.01
CA GLY A 125 13.33 -3.25 -17.85
C GLY A 125 13.12 -2.23 -16.71
N ASN A 126 12.20 -1.29 -16.85
CA ASN A 126 11.86 -0.38 -15.75
C ASN A 126 10.88 -1.05 -14.76
N ALA A 127 11.04 -0.65 -13.50
CA ALA A 127 10.19 -1.09 -12.42
C ALA A 127 9.92 0.09 -11.47
N ALA A 128 8.68 0.27 -11.07
CA ALA A 128 8.31 1.28 -10.09
C ALA A 128 8.90 0.93 -8.72
N ALA A 129 9.53 1.88 -8.05
CA ALA A 129 10.27 1.61 -6.83
C ALA A 129 9.70 2.28 -5.59
N GLU A 130 9.32 3.56 -5.68
CA GLU A 130 8.97 4.37 -4.52
C GLU A 130 7.69 5.15 -4.77
N ILE A 131 6.97 5.46 -3.68
CA ILE A 131 5.79 6.31 -3.68
C ILE A 131 5.84 7.27 -2.50
N ALA A 132 5.52 8.53 -2.74
CA ALA A 132 5.40 9.53 -1.70
C ALA A 132 4.20 10.44 -1.94
N VAL A 133 3.60 10.90 -0.85
CA VAL A 133 2.54 11.92 -0.89
C VAL A 133 3.17 13.29 -0.66
N SER A 134 3.09 14.18 -1.65
CA SER A 134 3.55 15.55 -1.49
C SER A 134 2.54 16.35 -0.65
N VAL A 135 3.02 17.06 0.36
CA VAL A 135 2.27 18.13 1.03
C VAL A 135 2.54 19.43 0.29
N SER A 136 1.70 19.76 -0.69
CA SER A 136 1.74 21.09 -1.29
C SER A 136 1.05 22.08 -0.37
N LEU A 137 1.75 23.15 -0.01
CA LEU A 137 1.18 24.31 0.71
C LEU A 137 0.37 25.22 -0.24
N LEU A 138 0.29 24.89 -1.51
CA LEU A 138 -0.48 25.66 -2.49
C LEU A 138 -1.95 25.23 -2.48
N GLN A 139 -2.81 26.14 -2.38
CA GLN A 139 -4.25 26.17 -2.07
C GLN A 139 -5.21 25.27 -2.87
N SER A 140 -4.80 24.23 -3.58
CA SER A 140 -5.75 23.51 -4.44
C SER A 140 -5.50 22.02 -4.68
N GLY A 141 -4.80 21.31 -3.83
CA GLY A 141 -4.72 19.86 -3.98
C GLY A 141 -3.37 19.27 -3.54
N ARG A 142 -3.46 18.19 -2.80
CA ARG A 142 -2.32 17.34 -2.50
C ARG A 142 -2.10 16.41 -3.67
N GLU A 143 -0.85 16.24 -4.07
CA GLU A 143 -0.46 15.39 -5.18
C GLU A 143 0.23 14.13 -4.66
N VAL A 144 -0.14 12.97 -5.19
CA VAL A 144 0.59 11.71 -4.98
C VAL A 144 1.65 11.60 -6.06
N ARG A 145 2.91 11.43 -5.68
CA ARG A 145 4.02 11.23 -6.61
C ARG A 145 4.56 9.81 -6.52
N VAL A 146 4.92 9.28 -7.67
CA VAL A 146 5.58 7.98 -7.83
C VAL A 146 6.93 8.22 -8.50
N CYS A 147 7.96 7.60 -7.98
CA CYS A 147 9.34 7.65 -8.51
C CYS A 147 9.81 6.27 -8.94
#